data_3f746ad7e3cfb328ad34ee9efbe3bd11
#
_entry.id   3f746ad7e3cfb328ad34ee9efbe3bd11
#
_cell.length_a   1.000
_cell.length_b   1.000
_cell.length_c   1.000
_cell.angle_alpha   90.00
_cell.angle_beta   90.00
_cell.angle_gamma   90.00
#
_symmetry.space_group_name_H-M   'P 1'
#
loop_
_entity.id
_entity.type
_entity.pdbx_description
1 polymer ?
#
loop_
_entity_poly.entity_id
_entity_poly.type
_entity_poly.pdbx_seq_one_letter_code
_entity_poly.pdbx_strand_id
1 'polypeptide(L)'
;LVDHIVGTHHEYLKREFQPLADRLEKVYRVYNERYGPTLTGLPEVYSGLRSELETHMFKEERILFPAIVAAESAASCGAPLPRTPFGPFANPIGMMEAEHDSAGQALAQIRTVTGNFAIPDYACVTYRALMSGLQELEQDLHLHIHLENNILFPRAAELDRSRI
;
A
#
# COMPACT_ATOMS: atom_id res chain seq x y z
N LEU A 1 -8.08 -7.77 -13.30
CA LEU A 1 -7.38 -6.69 -12.63
C LEU A 1 -7.08 -7.05 -11.16
N VAL A 2 -8.06 -7.57 -10.39
CA VAL A 2 -7.85 -8.01 -9.00
C VAL A 2 -6.67 -8.97 -8.88
N ASP A 3 -6.63 -10.04 -9.69
CA ASP A 3 -5.53 -11.00 -9.66
C ASP A 3 -4.16 -10.37 -9.95
N HIS A 4 -4.14 -9.33 -10.79
CA HIS A 4 -2.93 -8.58 -11.08
C HIS A 4 -2.48 -7.76 -9.87
N ILE A 5 -3.39 -7.04 -9.22
CA ILE A 5 -3.09 -6.25 -8.01
C ILE A 5 -2.54 -7.16 -6.92
N VAL A 6 -3.24 -8.25 -6.61
CA VAL A 6 -2.82 -9.20 -5.57
C VAL A 6 -1.48 -9.86 -5.93
N GLY A 7 -1.36 -10.42 -7.14
CA GLY A 7 -0.17 -11.17 -7.55
C GLY A 7 1.07 -10.31 -7.79
N THR A 8 0.92 -9.01 -8.04
CA THR A 8 2.04 -8.11 -8.32
C THR A 8 2.34 -7.23 -7.11
N HIS A 9 1.37 -6.44 -6.67
CA HIS A 9 1.58 -5.40 -5.66
C HIS A 9 1.50 -5.94 -4.23
N HIS A 10 0.45 -6.70 -3.89
CA HIS A 10 0.33 -7.25 -2.54
C HIS A 10 1.45 -8.25 -2.24
N GLU A 11 1.78 -9.14 -3.17
CA GLU A 11 2.87 -10.10 -2.99
C GLU A 11 4.24 -9.40 -2.91
N TYR A 12 4.45 -8.30 -3.66
CA TYR A 12 5.63 -7.46 -3.51
C TYR A 12 5.73 -6.88 -2.10
N LEU A 13 4.67 -6.24 -1.62
CA LEU A 13 4.63 -5.62 -0.29
C LEU A 13 4.89 -6.66 0.83
N LYS A 14 4.19 -7.80 0.80
CA LYS A 14 4.38 -8.89 1.76
C LYS A 14 5.83 -9.39 1.80
N ARG A 15 6.49 -9.47 0.64
CA ARG A 15 7.87 -9.92 0.52
C ARG A 15 8.87 -8.88 1.02
N GLU A 16 8.66 -7.60 0.75
CA GLU A 16 9.64 -6.54 1.02
C GLU A 16 9.52 -5.92 2.42
N PHE A 17 8.36 -6.01 3.08
CA PHE A 17 8.16 -5.35 4.37
C PHE A 17 9.19 -5.75 5.44
N GLN A 18 9.45 -7.04 5.62
CA GLN A 18 10.39 -7.47 6.65
C GLN A 18 11.85 -7.17 6.29
N PRO A 19 12.35 -7.46 5.06
CA PRO A 19 13.69 -7.05 4.66
C PRO A 19 13.96 -5.54 4.77
N LEU A 20 12.97 -4.70 4.47
CA LEU A 20 13.10 -3.25 4.64
C LEU A 20 13.16 -2.86 6.11
N ALA A 21 12.32 -3.45 6.97
CA ALA A 21 12.37 -3.22 8.41
C ALA A 21 13.73 -3.59 9.01
N ASP A 22 14.28 -4.75 8.64
CA ASP A 22 15.59 -5.22 9.13
C ASP A 22 16.74 -4.29 8.69
N ARG A 23 16.70 -3.82 7.43
CA ARG A 23 17.68 -2.85 6.92
C ARG A 23 17.56 -1.52 7.65
N LEU A 24 16.33 -1.05 7.86
CA LEU A 24 16.04 0.20 8.55
C LEU A 24 16.56 0.18 9.99
N GLU A 25 16.23 -0.87 10.76
CA GLU A 25 16.72 -1.03 12.12
C GLU A 25 18.25 -1.00 12.19
N LYS A 26 18.92 -1.75 11.31
CA LYS A 26 20.36 -1.82 11.25
C LYS A 26 20.98 -0.46 10.90
N VAL A 27 20.47 0.22 9.89
CA VAL A 27 20.96 1.55 9.47
C VAL A 27 20.71 2.55 10.57
N TYR A 28 19.50 2.63 11.11
CA TYR A 28 19.14 3.59 12.14
C TYR A 28 20.04 3.47 13.37
N ARG A 29 20.26 2.26 13.89
CA ARG A 29 21.14 2.01 15.03
C ARG A 29 22.58 2.44 14.75
N VAL A 30 23.18 1.93 13.68
CA VAL A 30 24.62 2.16 13.37
C VAL A 30 24.91 3.63 13.07
N TYR A 31 24.01 4.30 12.34
CA TYR A 31 24.23 5.69 11.94
C TYR A 31 23.98 6.68 13.07
N ASN A 32 22.98 6.43 13.91
CA ASN A 32 22.74 7.26 15.10
C ASN A 32 23.90 7.18 16.10
N GLU A 33 24.47 5.98 16.30
CA GLU A 33 25.65 5.82 17.19
C GLU A 33 26.89 6.55 16.64
N ARG A 34 27.09 6.53 15.32
CA ARG A 34 28.31 7.01 14.70
C ARG A 34 28.28 8.50 14.31
N TYR A 35 27.14 8.99 13.88
CA TYR A 35 26.98 10.32 13.27
C TYR A 35 25.98 11.23 14.02
N GLY A 36 25.41 10.75 15.14
CA GLY A 36 24.33 11.44 15.83
C GLY A 36 22.95 11.19 15.22
N PRO A 37 21.91 11.88 15.69
CA PRO A 37 20.53 11.66 15.25
C PRO A 37 20.39 11.83 13.74
N THR A 38 20.21 10.72 13.04
CA THR A 38 19.95 10.67 11.59
C THR A 38 18.67 9.87 11.35
N LEU A 39 17.91 10.19 10.32
CA LEU A 39 16.68 9.51 9.96
C LEU A 39 15.65 9.45 11.12
N THR A 40 15.63 10.49 11.96
CA THR A 40 14.74 10.58 13.13
C THR A 40 13.28 10.48 12.71
N GLY A 41 12.52 9.58 13.35
CA GLY A 41 11.12 9.32 13.04
C GLY A 41 10.88 8.33 11.89
N LEU A 42 11.91 7.95 11.13
CA LEU A 42 11.74 6.99 10.02
C LEU A 42 11.27 5.60 10.48
N PRO A 43 11.80 5.01 11.58
CA PRO A 43 11.31 3.72 12.07
C PRO A 43 9.82 3.73 12.42
N GLU A 44 9.37 4.79 13.10
CA GLU A 44 7.99 4.95 13.52
C GLU A 44 7.05 5.11 12.32
N VAL A 45 7.40 5.97 11.37
CA VAL A 45 6.61 6.20 10.15
C VAL A 45 6.53 4.93 9.32
N TYR A 46 7.65 4.24 9.12
CA TYR A 46 7.69 2.99 8.35
C TYR A 46 6.86 1.88 9.03
N SER A 47 6.99 1.72 10.34
CA SER A 47 6.23 0.72 11.10
C SER A 47 4.73 0.99 11.05
N GLY A 48 4.31 2.24 11.16
CA GLY A 48 2.92 2.66 11.01
C GLY A 48 2.38 2.33 9.62
N LEU A 49 3.07 2.78 8.56
CA LEU A 49 2.72 2.51 7.17
C LEU A 49 2.57 1.00 6.90
N ARG A 50 3.54 0.20 7.34
CA ARG A 50 3.50 -1.25 7.20
C ARG A 50 2.26 -1.86 7.86
N SER A 51 1.99 -1.52 9.11
CA SER A 51 0.85 -2.06 9.87
C SER A 51 -0.50 -1.70 9.24
N GLU A 52 -0.63 -0.46 8.77
CA GLU A 52 -1.83 -0.01 8.07
C GLU A 52 -2.02 -0.77 6.75
N LEU A 53 -0.97 -0.91 5.94
CA LEU A 53 -1.04 -1.62 4.66
C LEU A 53 -1.29 -3.12 4.82
N GLU A 54 -0.72 -3.79 5.82
CA GLU A 54 -1.01 -5.20 6.12
C GLU A 54 -2.50 -5.41 6.44
N THR A 55 -3.09 -4.50 7.22
CA THR A 55 -4.53 -4.52 7.56
C THR A 55 -5.40 -4.17 6.35
N HIS A 56 -4.99 -3.19 5.56
CA HIS A 56 -5.64 -2.74 4.34
C HIS A 56 -5.75 -3.88 3.31
N MET A 57 -4.62 -4.49 2.92
CA MET A 57 -4.59 -5.61 1.99
C MET A 57 -5.43 -6.81 2.48
N PHE A 58 -5.42 -7.07 3.79
CA PHE A 58 -6.26 -8.13 4.36
C PHE A 58 -7.76 -7.89 4.11
N LYS A 59 -8.24 -6.65 4.30
CA LYS A 59 -9.64 -6.28 4.03
C LYS A 59 -9.98 -6.43 2.55
N GLU A 60 -9.09 -6.04 1.68
CA GLU A 60 -9.28 -6.17 0.24
C GLU A 60 -9.33 -7.62 -0.21
N GLU A 61 -8.33 -8.40 0.13
CA GLU A 61 -8.23 -9.80 -0.29
C GLU A 61 -9.34 -10.69 0.30
N ARG A 62 -9.82 -10.37 1.50
CA ARG A 62 -10.81 -11.22 2.19
C ARG A 62 -12.26 -10.76 2.03
N ILE A 63 -12.49 -9.49 1.76
CA ILE A 63 -13.83 -8.92 1.78
C ILE A 63 -14.15 -8.21 0.46
N LEU A 64 -13.39 -7.17 0.10
CA LEU A 64 -13.76 -6.28 -1.00
C LEU A 64 -13.54 -6.94 -2.37
N PHE A 65 -12.37 -7.48 -2.64
CA PHE A 65 -12.04 -8.06 -3.95
C PHE A 65 -12.89 -9.28 -4.29
N PRO A 66 -13.13 -10.25 -3.39
CA PRO A 66 -14.06 -11.34 -3.65
C PRO A 66 -15.48 -10.87 -3.99
N ALA A 67 -15.96 -9.81 -3.30
CA ALA A 67 -17.27 -9.26 -3.57
C ALA A 67 -17.34 -8.57 -4.95
N ILE A 68 -16.30 -7.84 -5.35
CA ILE A 68 -16.20 -7.21 -6.68
C ILE A 68 -16.21 -8.28 -7.78
N VAL A 69 -15.38 -9.32 -7.64
CA VAL A 69 -15.30 -10.42 -8.62
C VAL A 69 -16.64 -11.15 -8.75
N ALA A 70 -17.31 -11.44 -7.62
CA ALA A 70 -18.62 -12.08 -7.63
C ALA A 70 -19.69 -11.21 -8.30
N ALA A 71 -19.68 -9.90 -8.04
CA ALA A 71 -20.61 -8.96 -8.66
C ALA A 71 -20.36 -8.80 -10.16
N GLU A 72 -19.10 -8.69 -10.60
CA GLU A 72 -18.75 -8.62 -12.02
C GLU A 72 -19.15 -9.89 -12.77
N SER A 73 -18.93 -11.07 -12.17
CA SER A 73 -19.35 -12.35 -12.74
C SER A 73 -20.86 -12.44 -12.89
N ALA A 74 -21.63 -12.04 -11.88
CA ALA A 74 -23.09 -12.02 -11.95
C ALA A 74 -23.60 -11.07 -13.03
N ALA A 75 -23.05 -9.85 -13.09
CA ALA A 75 -23.41 -8.86 -14.12
C ALA A 75 -23.13 -9.38 -15.54
N SER A 76 -21.99 -10.05 -15.75
CA SER A 76 -21.59 -10.61 -17.04
C SER A 76 -22.55 -11.71 -17.52
N CYS A 77 -23.19 -12.43 -16.60
CA CYS A 77 -24.16 -13.49 -16.90
C CYS A 77 -25.62 -13.00 -16.89
N GLY A 78 -25.89 -11.71 -16.66
CA GLY A 78 -27.22 -11.17 -16.50
C GLY A 78 -27.94 -11.67 -15.24
N ALA A 79 -27.19 -12.15 -14.25
CA ALA A 79 -27.73 -12.64 -12.98
C ALA A 79 -27.89 -11.49 -11.97
N PRO A 80 -28.80 -11.61 -10.98
CA PRO A 80 -28.90 -10.64 -9.90
C PRO A 80 -27.57 -10.52 -9.14
N LEU A 81 -27.18 -9.28 -8.82
CA LEU A 81 -25.97 -9.04 -8.05
C LEU A 81 -26.07 -9.63 -6.63
N PRO A 82 -25.04 -10.28 -6.13
CA PRO A 82 -25.03 -10.85 -4.79
C PRO A 82 -25.16 -9.75 -3.73
N ARG A 83 -25.83 -10.07 -2.63
CA ARG A 83 -25.89 -9.17 -1.48
C ARG A 83 -24.55 -9.17 -0.78
N THR A 84 -24.05 -7.97 -0.48
CA THR A 84 -22.81 -7.78 0.27
C THR A 84 -23.11 -7.43 1.73
N PRO A 85 -22.27 -7.86 2.70
CA PRO A 85 -22.48 -7.56 4.12
C PRO A 85 -22.29 -6.08 4.46
N PHE A 86 -21.63 -5.33 3.58
CA PHE A 86 -21.33 -3.90 3.74
C PHE A 86 -22.27 -2.97 2.96
N GLY A 87 -23.28 -3.54 2.25
CA GLY A 87 -24.20 -2.77 1.40
C GLY A 87 -23.55 -2.35 0.07
N PRO A 88 -23.73 -1.09 -0.38
CA PRO A 88 -23.13 -0.61 -1.61
C PRO A 88 -21.59 -0.62 -1.56
N PHE A 89 -20.94 -0.85 -2.72
CA PHE A 89 -19.47 -0.79 -2.85
C PHE A 89 -18.88 0.56 -2.46
N ALA A 90 -19.64 1.65 -2.61
CA ALA A 90 -19.22 2.98 -2.19
C ALA A 90 -18.79 3.06 -0.71
N ASN A 91 -19.39 2.22 0.18
CA ASN A 91 -19.05 2.22 1.60
C ASN A 91 -17.61 1.73 1.88
N PRO A 92 -17.21 0.50 1.49
CA PRO A 92 -15.84 0.05 1.69
C PRO A 92 -14.84 0.83 0.80
N ILE A 93 -15.20 1.23 -0.41
CA ILE A 93 -14.34 2.03 -1.29
C ILE A 93 -13.93 3.33 -0.60
N GLY A 94 -14.86 4.10 -0.06
CA GLY A 94 -14.53 5.35 0.64
C GLY A 94 -13.58 5.14 1.82
N MET A 95 -13.64 3.99 2.48
CA MET A 95 -12.68 3.62 3.54
C MET A 95 -11.30 3.32 2.96
N MET A 96 -11.23 2.54 1.85
CA MET A 96 -9.96 2.23 1.18
C MET A 96 -9.27 3.50 0.67
N GLU A 97 -10.01 4.40 0.03
CA GLU A 97 -9.49 5.69 -0.44
C GLU A 97 -8.90 6.55 0.70
N ALA A 98 -9.57 6.60 1.86
CA ALA A 98 -9.05 7.31 3.03
C ALA A 98 -7.76 6.67 3.58
N GLU A 99 -7.64 5.34 3.53
CA GLU A 99 -6.42 4.61 3.91
C GLU A 99 -5.29 4.85 2.89
N HIS A 100 -5.61 4.98 1.61
CA HIS A 100 -4.65 5.38 0.56
C HIS A 100 -4.10 6.79 0.80
N ASP A 101 -4.95 7.73 1.22
CA ASP A 101 -4.51 9.08 1.59
C ASP A 101 -3.55 9.06 2.78
N SER A 102 -3.84 8.22 3.80
CA SER A 102 -2.94 8.00 4.95
C SER A 102 -1.58 7.45 4.49
N ALA A 103 -1.59 6.43 3.64
CA ALA A 103 -0.37 5.85 3.07
C ALA A 103 0.43 6.90 2.28
N GLY A 104 -0.23 7.72 1.49
CA GLY A 104 0.39 8.84 0.75
C GLY A 104 1.08 9.85 1.67
N GLN A 105 0.45 10.20 2.80
CA GLN A 105 1.06 11.07 3.81
C GLN A 105 2.28 10.44 4.47
N ALA A 106 2.23 9.15 4.80
CA ALA A 106 3.37 8.43 5.36
C ALA A 106 4.55 8.36 4.36
N LEU A 107 4.28 8.12 3.07
CA LEU A 107 5.31 8.17 2.02
C LEU A 107 5.94 9.56 1.90
N ALA A 108 5.15 10.63 1.95
CA ALA A 108 5.66 12.00 1.95
C ALA A 108 6.55 12.30 3.17
N GLN A 109 6.21 11.76 4.35
CA GLN A 109 7.03 11.86 5.55
C GLN A 109 8.34 11.08 5.38
N ILE A 110 8.32 9.86 4.82
CA ILE A 110 9.52 9.08 4.50
C ILE A 110 10.44 9.88 3.56
N ARG A 111 9.91 10.50 2.50
CA ARG A 111 10.68 11.38 1.62
C ARG A 111 11.34 12.52 2.38
N THR A 112 10.59 13.18 3.25
CA THR A 112 11.09 14.32 4.03
C THR A 112 12.23 13.90 4.95
N VAL A 113 12.02 12.85 5.74
CA VAL A 113 13.02 12.36 6.71
C VAL A 113 14.29 11.85 6.03
N THR A 114 14.14 11.22 4.85
CA THR A 114 15.30 10.70 4.09
C THR A 114 15.97 11.77 3.19
N GLY A 115 15.48 13.00 3.21
CA GLY A 115 15.96 14.03 2.29
C GLY A 115 15.80 13.64 0.83
N ASN A 116 14.61 13.10 0.47
CA ASN A 116 14.31 12.57 -0.86
C ASN A 116 15.21 11.38 -1.23
N PHE A 117 15.36 10.42 -0.31
CA PHE A 117 16.21 9.21 -0.46
C PHE A 117 17.69 9.54 -0.69
N ALA A 118 18.15 10.63 -0.10
CA ALA A 118 19.54 11.09 -0.26
C ALA A 118 20.53 10.04 0.27
N ILE A 119 21.63 9.88 -0.48
CA ILE A 119 22.69 8.95 -0.15
C ILE A 119 23.93 9.76 0.20
N PRO A 120 24.32 9.87 1.49
CA PRO A 120 25.52 10.57 1.88
C PRO A 120 26.79 9.84 1.40
N ASP A 121 27.90 10.56 1.24
CA ASP A 121 29.16 10.00 0.73
C ASP A 121 29.69 8.84 1.58
N TYR A 122 29.43 8.86 2.88
CA TYR A 122 29.79 7.81 3.84
C TYR A 122 28.80 6.64 3.91
N ALA A 123 27.79 6.61 3.05
CA ALA A 123 26.78 5.56 3.06
C ALA A 123 27.36 4.19 2.71
N CYS A 124 27.12 3.21 3.59
CA CYS A 124 27.46 1.81 3.33
C CYS A 124 26.45 1.16 2.36
N VAL A 125 26.75 -0.05 1.91
CA VAL A 125 25.88 -0.82 1.00
C VAL A 125 24.46 -1.00 1.58
N THR A 126 24.35 -1.27 2.89
CA THR A 126 23.03 -1.45 3.54
C THR A 126 22.21 -0.15 3.54
N TYR A 127 22.85 1.01 3.75
CA TYR A 127 22.18 2.31 3.66
C TYR A 127 21.66 2.56 2.23
N ARG A 128 22.48 2.32 1.24
CA ARG A 128 22.10 2.47 -0.18
C ARG A 128 20.93 1.56 -0.54
N ALA A 129 20.98 0.29 -0.09
CA ALA A 129 19.93 -0.67 -0.31
C ALA A 129 18.61 -0.30 0.41
N LEU A 130 18.69 0.33 1.59
CA LEU A 130 17.54 0.87 2.28
C LEU A 130 16.89 2.00 1.47
N MET A 131 17.67 3.00 1.04
CA MET A 131 17.14 4.13 0.26
C MET A 131 16.51 3.67 -1.05
N SER A 132 17.18 2.76 -1.78
CA SER A 132 16.62 2.16 -3.01
C SER A 132 15.31 1.43 -2.73
N GLY A 133 15.27 0.58 -1.71
CA GLY A 133 14.07 -0.19 -1.39
C GLY A 133 12.90 0.67 -0.91
N LEU A 134 13.15 1.76 -0.18
CA LEU A 134 12.09 2.73 0.19
C LEU A 134 11.56 3.48 -1.04
N GLN A 135 12.42 3.81 -1.98
CA GLN A 135 12.01 4.46 -3.23
C GLN A 135 11.22 3.50 -4.12
N GLU A 136 11.62 2.24 -4.21
CA GLU A 136 10.88 1.20 -4.93
C GLU A 136 9.51 0.94 -4.31
N LEU A 137 9.43 0.89 -2.97
CA LEU A 137 8.17 0.78 -2.23
C LEU A 137 7.21 1.93 -2.57
N GLU A 138 7.70 3.15 -2.60
CA GLU A 138 6.89 4.32 -2.95
C GLU A 138 6.37 4.23 -4.40
N GLN A 139 7.22 3.84 -5.35
CA GLN A 139 6.84 3.70 -6.75
C GLN A 139 5.77 2.62 -6.95
N ASP A 140 5.95 1.47 -6.28
CA ASP A 140 4.96 0.38 -6.33
C ASP A 140 3.63 0.80 -5.73
N LEU A 141 3.63 1.42 -4.55
CA LEU A 141 2.41 1.91 -3.90
C LEU A 141 1.66 2.95 -4.72
N HIS A 142 2.36 3.87 -5.38
CA HIS A 142 1.70 4.84 -6.27
C HIS A 142 0.99 4.16 -7.44
N LEU A 143 1.60 3.14 -8.05
CA LEU A 143 0.96 2.38 -9.13
C LEU A 143 -0.19 1.53 -8.62
N HIS A 144 -0.02 0.86 -7.49
CA HIS A 144 -1.03 0.06 -6.81
C HIS A 144 -2.30 0.90 -6.54
N ILE A 145 -2.15 2.00 -5.80
CA ILE A 145 -3.23 2.94 -5.48
C ILE A 145 -3.88 3.49 -6.75
N HIS A 146 -3.08 3.80 -7.77
CA HIS A 146 -3.61 4.27 -9.05
C HIS A 146 -4.54 3.24 -9.72
N LEU A 147 -4.14 1.96 -9.75
CA LEU A 147 -4.96 0.89 -10.33
C LEU A 147 -6.29 0.71 -9.59
N GLU A 148 -6.29 0.90 -8.29
CA GLU A 148 -7.49 0.80 -7.47
C GLU A 148 -8.37 2.02 -7.59
N ASN A 149 -7.87 3.19 -7.24
CA ASN A 149 -8.66 4.42 -7.19
C ASN A 149 -9.18 4.86 -8.57
N ASN A 150 -8.41 4.62 -9.64
CA ASN A 150 -8.76 5.14 -10.96
C ASN A 150 -9.35 4.09 -11.92
N ILE A 151 -9.24 2.80 -11.59
CA ILE A 151 -9.75 1.75 -12.49
C ILE A 151 -10.68 0.80 -11.77
N LEU A 152 -10.22 0.14 -10.69
CA LEU A 152 -10.99 -0.92 -10.03
C LEU A 152 -12.22 -0.38 -9.29
N PHE A 153 -12.01 0.62 -8.44
CA PHE A 153 -13.08 1.17 -7.59
C PHE A 153 -14.17 1.89 -8.38
N PRO A 154 -13.87 2.70 -9.41
CA PRO A 154 -14.90 3.27 -10.28
C PRO A 154 -15.76 2.18 -10.96
N ARG A 155 -15.14 1.11 -11.47
CA ARG A 155 -15.86 -0.01 -12.07
C ARG A 155 -16.73 -0.75 -11.07
N ALA A 156 -16.23 -0.98 -9.85
CA ALA A 156 -17.02 -1.61 -8.79
C ALA A 156 -18.22 -0.74 -8.38
N ALA A 157 -18.06 0.58 -8.31
CA ALA A 157 -19.15 1.51 -8.03
C ALA A 157 -20.23 1.53 -9.13
N GLU A 158 -19.84 1.32 -10.40
CA GLU A 158 -20.79 1.20 -11.50
C GLU A 158 -21.69 -0.05 -11.39
N LEU A 159 -21.19 -1.14 -10.83
CA LEU A 159 -22.00 -2.34 -10.60
C LEU A 159 -23.17 -2.05 -9.65
N ASP A 160 -23.02 -1.16 -8.67
CA ASP A 160 -24.13 -0.78 -7.79
C ASP A 160 -25.27 -0.05 -8.53
N ARG A 161 -24.93 0.73 -9.56
CA ARG A 161 -25.94 1.45 -10.38
C ARG A 161 -26.78 0.49 -11.22
N SER A 162 -26.25 -0.68 -11.53
CA SER A 162 -26.95 -1.72 -12.29
C SER A 162 -27.93 -2.52 -11.43
N ARG A 163 -28.04 -2.20 -10.12
CA ARG A 163 -29.01 -2.81 -9.19
C ARG A 163 -30.43 -2.23 -9.29
N ILE A 164 -30.60 -1.14 -10.03
CA ILE A 164 -31.88 -0.46 -10.25
C ILE A 164 -32.50 -0.98 -11.55
#